data_70efca56e003255ccafece52cdd5d145
#
_entry.id   70efca56e003255ccafece52cdd5d145
#
_cell.length_a   1.000
_cell.length_b   1.000
_cell.length_c   1.000
_cell.angle_alpha   90.00
_cell.angle_beta   90.00
_cell.angle_gamma   90.00
#
_symmetry.space_group_name_H-M   'P 1'
#
loop_
_entity.id
_entity.type
_entity.pdbx_description
1 polymer ?
#
loop_
_entity_poly.entity_id
_entity_poly.type
_entity_poly.pdbx_seq_one_letter_code
_entity_poly.pdbx_strand_id
1 'polypeptide(L)'
;MLSNDLSPVPGSVHKKKRVARGNASGHGTYSGRGIKGQKSRTGPDLRIGFEGGQIPLVRALSRKRGFRNAFRVEYEPVNVASLARFPANSEVSLETLKQAGLVKTGRPVKILGEGELTVVLTVRAHKFSASAREKIEKAGGKAEEVEPVTNNK
;
A
#
# COMPACT_ATOMS: atom_id res chain seq x y z
N MET A 1 -17.43 -18.08 36.60
CA MET A 1 -17.10 -18.60 35.28
C MET A 1 -16.36 -19.90 35.47
N LEU A 2 -16.96 -21.01 35.10
CA LEU A 2 -16.34 -22.33 35.23
C LEU A 2 -15.47 -22.58 33.98
N SER A 3 -14.44 -23.45 34.10
CA SER A 3 -13.51 -23.72 32.98
C SER A 3 -14.20 -24.33 31.75
N ASN A 4 -15.33 -24.99 31.93
CA ASN A 4 -16.17 -25.57 30.90
C ASN A 4 -17.03 -24.51 30.15
N ASP A 5 -17.15 -23.28 30.68
CA ASP A 5 -17.87 -22.18 30.04
C ASP A 5 -16.99 -21.44 29.02
N LEU A 6 -15.67 -21.73 29.01
CA LEU A 6 -14.73 -21.12 28.09
C LEU A 6 -14.86 -21.77 26.70
N SER A 7 -15.32 -21.00 25.75
CA SER A 7 -15.39 -21.40 24.34
C SER A 7 -14.76 -20.35 23.44
N PRO A 8 -14.14 -20.75 22.30
CA PRO A 8 -13.64 -19.82 21.32
C PRO A 8 -14.76 -18.92 20.79
N VAL A 9 -14.41 -17.72 20.37
CA VAL A 9 -15.37 -16.81 19.73
C VAL A 9 -16.04 -17.51 18.54
N PRO A 10 -17.39 -17.41 18.39
CA PRO A 10 -18.09 -18.02 17.27
C PRO A 10 -17.45 -17.65 15.91
N GLY A 11 -17.17 -18.66 15.08
CA GLY A 11 -16.53 -18.48 13.77
C GLY A 11 -14.99 -18.46 13.78
N SER A 12 -14.32 -18.40 14.95
CA SER A 12 -12.86 -18.42 15.02
C SER A 12 -12.23 -19.79 14.78
N VAL A 13 -13.00 -20.86 14.98
CA VAL A 13 -12.52 -22.24 14.80
C VAL A 13 -13.40 -22.98 13.79
N HIS A 14 -12.80 -23.50 12.74
CA HIS A 14 -13.47 -24.34 11.74
C HIS A 14 -13.00 -25.79 11.87
N LYS A 15 -13.92 -26.73 11.73
CA LYS A 15 -13.58 -28.15 11.66
C LYS A 15 -12.63 -28.40 10.49
N LYS A 16 -11.51 -29.08 10.76
CA LYS A 16 -10.58 -29.52 9.72
C LYS A 16 -11.28 -30.41 8.70
N LYS A 17 -11.26 -30.00 7.43
CA LYS A 17 -11.84 -30.77 6.34
C LYS A 17 -11.02 -32.04 6.09
N ARG A 18 -11.63 -33.20 6.20
CA ARG A 18 -11.01 -34.48 5.89
C ARG A 18 -11.30 -34.83 4.44
N VAL A 19 -10.25 -34.98 3.62
CA VAL A 19 -10.34 -35.35 2.20
C VAL A 19 -9.90 -36.81 2.01
N ALA A 20 -10.17 -37.40 0.85
CA ALA A 20 -9.90 -38.80 0.52
C ALA A 20 -10.58 -39.79 1.48
N ARG A 21 -11.81 -39.52 1.89
CA ARG A 21 -12.63 -40.37 2.76
C ARG A 21 -13.95 -40.76 2.07
N GLY A 22 -13.83 -41.43 0.91
CA GLY A 22 -14.95 -41.86 0.08
C GLY A 22 -15.33 -40.88 -1.02
N ASN A 23 -16.09 -41.35 -2.01
CA ASN A 23 -16.39 -40.57 -3.22
C ASN A 23 -17.58 -39.62 -3.07
N ALA A 24 -18.46 -39.85 -2.10
CA ALA A 24 -19.65 -39.04 -1.87
C ALA A 24 -19.35 -37.59 -1.46
N SER A 25 -18.14 -37.31 -0.91
CA SER A 25 -17.73 -35.97 -0.47
C SER A 25 -17.31 -35.02 -1.61
N GLY A 26 -17.22 -35.47 -2.86
CA GLY A 26 -16.63 -34.74 -3.96
C GLY A 26 -15.10 -34.55 -3.87
N HIS A 27 -14.47 -35.01 -2.79
CA HIS A 27 -13.02 -35.00 -2.56
C HIS A 27 -12.51 -36.41 -2.27
N GLY A 28 -12.98 -37.38 -3.05
CA GLY A 28 -12.70 -38.81 -2.86
C GLY A 28 -11.25 -39.21 -3.10
N THR A 29 -11.04 -40.37 -3.68
CA THR A 29 -9.77 -41.09 -3.81
C THR A 29 -8.52 -40.20 -4.04
N TYR A 30 -8.61 -39.19 -4.88
CA TYR A 30 -7.48 -38.33 -5.26
C TYR A 30 -7.43 -37.00 -4.54
N SER A 31 -8.34 -36.76 -3.59
CA SER A 31 -8.39 -35.51 -2.79
C SER A 31 -8.44 -34.20 -3.59
N GLY A 32 -8.87 -34.24 -4.86
CA GLY A 32 -8.87 -33.12 -5.79
C GLY A 32 -7.50 -32.82 -6.44
N ARG A 33 -6.47 -33.66 -6.21
CA ARG A 33 -5.12 -33.45 -6.79
C ARG A 33 -4.90 -34.12 -8.15
N GLY A 34 -5.85 -34.92 -8.62
CA GLY A 34 -5.71 -35.74 -9.83
C GLY A 34 -4.91 -37.02 -9.58
N ILE A 35 -4.60 -37.75 -10.66
CA ILE A 35 -4.04 -39.11 -10.59
C ILE A 35 -2.50 -39.11 -10.50
N LYS A 36 -1.85 -38.37 -11.36
CA LYS A 36 -0.37 -38.34 -11.51
C LYS A 36 0.13 -36.89 -11.53
N GLY A 37 1.43 -36.71 -11.41
CA GLY A 37 2.12 -35.44 -11.45
C GLY A 37 2.76 -35.05 -10.14
N GLN A 38 3.66 -34.09 -10.20
CA GLN A 38 4.45 -33.68 -9.05
C GLN A 38 3.61 -33.08 -7.93
N LYS A 39 2.56 -32.32 -8.27
CA LYS A 39 1.65 -31.70 -7.29
C LYS A 39 0.67 -32.67 -6.64
N SER A 40 0.54 -33.92 -7.14
CA SER A 40 -0.31 -34.94 -6.54
C SER A 40 0.41 -35.77 -5.46
N ARG A 41 1.72 -35.59 -5.29
CA ARG A 41 2.52 -36.29 -4.31
C ARG A 41 2.55 -35.56 -2.97
N THR A 42 2.97 -36.28 -1.93
CA THR A 42 3.29 -35.68 -0.63
C THR A 42 4.66 -34.99 -0.71
N GLY A 43 4.78 -33.83 -0.12
CA GLY A 43 6.04 -33.08 -0.09
C GLY A 43 5.82 -31.58 -0.23
N PRO A 44 6.90 -30.79 -0.26
CA PRO A 44 6.83 -29.36 -0.44
C PRO A 44 6.30 -29.00 -1.82
N ASP A 45 5.62 -27.87 -1.91
CA ASP A 45 5.16 -27.31 -3.18
C ASP A 45 6.33 -26.94 -4.10
N LEU A 46 6.04 -26.84 -5.38
CA LEU A 46 7.00 -26.34 -6.37
C LEU A 46 7.40 -24.91 -6.02
N ARG A 47 8.70 -24.62 -6.14
CA ARG A 47 9.21 -23.26 -6.02
C ARG A 47 8.51 -22.32 -7.00
N ILE A 48 8.27 -21.09 -6.61
CA ILE A 48 7.68 -20.05 -7.46
C ILE A 48 8.56 -19.85 -8.71
N GLY A 49 7.94 -19.79 -9.89
CA GLY A 49 8.64 -19.60 -11.15
C GLY A 49 9.37 -20.84 -11.69
N PHE A 50 9.02 -22.06 -11.20
CA PHE A 50 9.54 -23.29 -11.76
C PHE A 50 8.87 -23.62 -13.10
N GLU A 51 9.65 -23.85 -14.14
CA GLU A 51 9.20 -24.05 -15.52
C GLU A 51 9.55 -25.45 -16.05
N GLY A 52 9.41 -26.48 -15.20
CA GLY A 52 9.54 -27.89 -15.63
C GLY A 52 10.98 -28.33 -16.03
N GLY A 53 12.01 -27.54 -15.68
CA GLY A 53 13.41 -27.81 -16.05
C GLY A 53 13.97 -26.84 -17.08
N GLN A 54 13.12 -26.09 -17.77
CA GLN A 54 13.53 -24.95 -18.59
C GLN A 54 14.15 -23.86 -17.71
N ILE A 55 15.09 -23.08 -18.26
CA ILE A 55 15.68 -21.92 -17.56
C ILE A 55 14.55 -20.93 -17.23
N PRO A 56 14.26 -20.66 -15.94
CA PRO A 56 13.19 -19.77 -15.57
C PRO A 56 13.37 -18.37 -16.13
N LEU A 57 12.26 -17.73 -16.56
CA LEU A 57 12.25 -16.38 -17.12
C LEU A 57 13.00 -15.37 -16.24
N VAL A 58 12.90 -15.52 -14.92
CA VAL A 58 13.61 -14.64 -13.96
C VAL A 58 15.13 -14.67 -14.14
N ARG A 59 15.70 -15.77 -14.67
CA ARG A 59 17.13 -15.87 -14.98
C ARG A 59 17.51 -15.24 -16.31
N ALA A 60 16.58 -15.19 -17.26
CA ALA A 60 16.76 -14.54 -18.55
C ALA A 60 16.66 -13.01 -18.45
N LEU A 61 15.94 -12.50 -17.45
CA LEU A 61 15.79 -11.07 -17.24
C LEU A 61 17.12 -10.45 -16.75
N SER A 62 17.43 -9.26 -17.27
CA SER A 62 18.58 -8.48 -16.83
C SER A 62 18.42 -8.06 -15.36
N ARG A 63 19.52 -8.12 -14.61
CA ARG A 63 19.54 -7.69 -13.21
C ARG A 63 19.55 -6.16 -13.13
N LYS A 64 18.68 -5.58 -12.32
CA LYS A 64 18.78 -4.16 -11.95
C LYS A 64 20.03 -3.98 -11.09
N ARG A 65 20.96 -3.17 -11.57
CA ARG A 65 22.17 -2.77 -10.82
C ARG A 65 21.81 -1.65 -9.83
N GLY A 66 22.56 -1.51 -8.76
CA GLY A 66 22.37 -0.50 -7.73
C GLY A 66 21.77 -1.07 -6.44
N PHE A 67 21.41 -0.19 -5.54
CA PHE A 67 20.83 -0.52 -4.24
C PHE A 67 19.57 0.31 -4.00
N ARG A 68 18.71 -0.17 -3.12
CA ARG A 68 17.58 0.61 -2.59
C ARG A 68 17.96 1.09 -1.19
N ASN A 69 17.89 2.40 -0.97
CA ASN A 69 18.08 2.96 0.36
C ASN A 69 16.94 2.51 1.27
N ALA A 70 17.26 1.74 2.32
CA ALA A 70 16.30 1.25 3.30
C ALA A 70 15.67 2.39 4.13
N PHE A 71 16.39 3.50 4.28
CA PHE A 71 15.94 4.68 5.04
C PHE A 71 15.29 5.75 4.15
N ARG A 72 14.90 5.41 2.93
CA ARG A 72 14.22 6.34 2.04
C ARG A 72 12.87 6.75 2.61
N VAL A 73 12.68 8.03 2.85
CA VAL A 73 11.37 8.61 3.18
C VAL A 73 10.63 8.91 1.87
N GLU A 74 9.51 8.24 1.67
CA GLU A 74 8.65 8.47 0.51
C GLU A 74 7.56 9.47 0.86
N TYR A 75 7.50 10.54 0.09
CA TYR A 75 6.48 11.59 0.23
C TYR A 75 5.32 11.32 -0.72
N GLU A 76 4.11 11.66 -0.29
CA GLU A 76 2.93 11.70 -1.15
C GLU A 76 2.89 13.06 -1.87
N PRO A 77 2.98 13.09 -3.22
CA PRO A 77 3.02 14.35 -3.97
C PRO A 77 1.61 14.93 -4.13
N VAL A 78 1.47 16.22 -3.92
CA VAL A 78 0.25 17.00 -4.21
C VAL A 78 0.65 18.19 -5.05
N ASN A 79 0.03 18.36 -6.23
CA ASN A 79 0.32 19.45 -7.13
C ASN A 79 -0.45 20.74 -6.78
N VAL A 80 0.16 21.89 -7.05
CA VAL A 80 -0.43 23.21 -6.82
C VAL A 80 -1.78 23.35 -7.56
N ALA A 81 -1.91 22.78 -8.77
CA ALA A 81 -3.18 22.76 -9.51
C ALA A 81 -4.34 22.12 -8.70
N SER A 82 -4.04 21.12 -7.89
CA SER A 82 -5.05 20.46 -7.05
C SER A 82 -5.50 21.33 -5.88
N LEU A 83 -4.68 22.28 -5.45
CA LEU A 83 -5.01 23.24 -4.39
C LEU A 83 -5.97 24.34 -4.85
N ALA A 84 -6.07 24.60 -6.15
CA ALA A 84 -7.03 25.56 -6.71
C ALA A 84 -8.51 25.21 -6.44
N ARG A 85 -8.79 24.00 -5.95
CA ARG A 85 -10.15 23.57 -5.56
C ARG A 85 -10.61 24.13 -4.22
N PHE A 86 -9.69 24.61 -3.39
CA PHE A 86 -10.02 25.15 -2.08
C PHE A 86 -10.47 26.61 -2.16
N PRO A 87 -11.39 27.05 -1.27
CA PRO A 87 -11.86 28.41 -1.26
C PRO A 87 -10.73 29.39 -0.90
N ALA A 88 -10.83 30.62 -1.44
CA ALA A 88 -9.87 31.67 -1.17
C ALA A 88 -9.76 31.98 0.33
N ASN A 89 -8.54 32.33 0.77
CA ASN A 89 -8.19 32.63 2.16
C ASN A 89 -8.41 31.45 3.15
N SER A 90 -8.53 30.22 2.65
CA SER A 90 -8.64 29.04 3.50
C SER A 90 -7.27 28.51 3.93
N GLU A 91 -7.28 27.85 5.09
CA GLU A 91 -6.14 27.10 5.59
C GLU A 91 -6.22 25.65 5.09
N VAL A 92 -5.22 25.24 4.33
CA VAL A 92 -5.11 23.88 3.80
C VAL A 92 -4.14 23.08 4.69
N SER A 93 -4.71 22.35 5.64
CA SER A 93 -4.00 21.45 6.54
C SER A 93 -3.89 20.04 5.94
N LEU A 94 -3.11 19.15 6.59
CA LEU A 94 -3.02 17.74 6.21
C LEU A 94 -4.37 17.02 6.30
N GLU A 95 -5.23 17.44 7.22
CA GLU A 95 -6.56 16.86 7.41
C GLU A 95 -7.51 17.25 6.27
N THR A 96 -7.50 18.52 5.87
CA THR A 96 -8.30 19.00 4.74
C THR A 96 -7.88 18.33 3.42
N LEU A 97 -6.56 18.09 3.23
CA LEU A 97 -6.04 17.32 2.08
C LEU A 97 -6.53 15.86 2.08
N LYS A 98 -6.62 15.23 3.25
CA LYS A 98 -7.19 13.87 3.38
C LYS A 98 -8.69 13.85 3.09
N GLN A 99 -9.46 14.81 3.62
CA GLN A 99 -10.90 14.92 3.37
C GLN A 99 -11.21 15.16 1.89
N ALA A 100 -10.38 15.97 1.21
CA ALA A 100 -10.46 16.19 -0.22
C ALA A 100 -9.99 14.99 -1.07
N GLY A 101 -9.49 13.91 -0.45
CA GLY A 101 -9.01 12.70 -1.13
C GLY A 101 -7.71 12.87 -1.91
N LEU A 102 -6.98 13.97 -1.70
CA LEU A 102 -5.69 14.25 -2.34
C LEU A 102 -4.55 13.46 -1.68
N VAL A 103 -4.71 13.08 -0.42
CA VAL A 103 -3.76 12.29 0.36
C VAL A 103 -4.47 11.06 0.91
N LYS A 104 -3.92 9.87 0.65
CA LYS A 104 -4.56 8.58 1.00
C LYS A 104 -3.74 7.72 1.94
N THR A 105 -2.43 7.77 1.84
CA THR A 105 -1.52 6.76 2.43
C THR A 105 -0.99 7.12 3.82
N GLY A 106 -1.31 8.28 4.36
CA GLY A 106 -0.74 8.74 5.64
C GLY A 106 0.78 9.00 5.62
N ARG A 107 1.40 8.96 4.44
CA ARG A 107 2.79 9.33 4.23
C ARG A 107 2.98 10.84 4.38
N PRO A 108 4.21 11.31 4.65
CA PRO A 108 4.46 12.74 4.66
C PRO A 108 4.15 13.34 3.28
N VAL A 109 3.53 14.52 3.27
CA VAL A 109 3.07 15.21 2.06
C VAL A 109 4.11 16.19 1.56
N LYS A 110 4.32 16.20 0.23
CA LYS A 110 5.16 17.20 -0.44
C LYS A 110 4.36 17.92 -1.52
N ILE A 111 4.32 19.26 -1.43
CA ILE A 111 3.67 20.08 -2.44
C ILE A 111 4.63 20.32 -3.60
N LEU A 112 4.15 20.04 -4.82
CA LEU A 112 4.89 20.22 -6.07
C LEU A 112 4.28 21.35 -6.90
N GLY A 113 5.13 22.07 -7.65
CA GLY A 113 4.78 23.27 -8.37
C GLY A 113 4.11 23.06 -9.74
N GLU A 114 3.52 21.92 -10.02
CA GLU A 114 2.80 21.70 -11.27
C GLU A 114 1.44 22.42 -11.26
N GLY A 115 1.16 23.14 -12.35
CA GLY A 115 -0.05 23.95 -12.51
C GLY A 115 0.10 25.40 -12.02
N GLU A 116 -0.98 26.15 -12.07
CA GLU A 116 -1.05 27.54 -11.64
C GLU A 116 -1.96 27.69 -10.42
N LEU A 117 -1.65 28.63 -9.54
CA LEU A 117 -2.45 28.99 -8.39
C LEU A 117 -2.85 30.48 -8.49
N THR A 118 -4.14 30.71 -8.61
CA THR A 118 -4.72 32.07 -8.66
C THR A 118 -5.36 32.48 -7.34
N VAL A 119 -5.43 31.55 -6.40
CA VAL A 119 -6.17 31.70 -5.13
C VAL A 119 -5.17 31.87 -3.98
N VAL A 120 -5.44 32.83 -3.11
CA VAL A 120 -4.65 33.05 -1.88
C VAL A 120 -4.95 31.94 -0.90
N LEU A 121 -3.95 31.14 -0.49
CA LEU A 121 -4.11 30.02 0.43
C LEU A 121 -2.98 30.00 1.46
N THR A 122 -3.29 29.59 2.69
CA THR A 122 -2.29 29.21 3.68
C THR A 122 -2.14 27.70 3.68
N VAL A 123 -1.01 27.19 3.18
CA VAL A 123 -0.80 25.75 3.01
C VAL A 123 0.18 25.20 4.05
N ARG A 124 -0.26 24.20 4.82
CA ARG A 124 0.56 23.48 5.79
C ARG A 124 0.88 22.09 5.26
N ALA A 125 2.16 21.80 5.02
CA ALA A 125 2.63 20.50 4.52
C ALA A 125 4.02 20.18 5.08
N HIS A 126 4.48 18.93 4.92
CA HIS A 126 5.79 18.52 5.45
C HIS A 126 6.94 19.06 4.61
N LYS A 127 6.77 19.19 3.27
CA LYS A 127 7.78 19.79 2.39
C LYS A 127 7.15 20.48 1.18
N PHE A 128 7.87 21.45 0.64
CA PHE A 128 7.53 22.14 -0.59
C PHE A 128 8.67 22.01 -1.60
N SER A 129 8.37 22.04 -2.90
CA SER A 129 9.37 22.32 -3.92
C SER A 129 9.60 23.82 -4.03
N ALA A 130 10.77 24.24 -4.51
CA ALA A 130 11.08 25.65 -4.70
C ALA A 130 10.02 26.34 -5.57
N SER A 131 9.69 25.73 -6.70
CA SER A 131 8.66 26.23 -7.61
C SER A 131 7.24 26.28 -7.01
N ALA A 132 6.90 25.37 -6.08
CA ALA A 132 5.60 25.43 -5.39
C ALA A 132 5.55 26.59 -4.41
N ARG A 133 6.62 26.81 -3.64
CA ARG A 133 6.72 27.93 -2.70
C ARG A 133 6.61 29.28 -3.42
N GLU A 134 7.36 29.46 -4.50
CA GLU A 134 7.27 30.68 -5.31
C GLU A 134 5.86 30.94 -5.85
N LYS A 135 5.16 29.91 -6.31
CA LYS A 135 3.79 30.06 -6.84
C LYS A 135 2.78 30.41 -5.75
N ILE A 136 2.91 29.83 -4.56
CA ILE A 136 2.04 30.14 -3.41
C ILE A 136 2.29 31.58 -2.94
N GLU A 137 3.56 32.00 -2.83
CA GLU A 137 3.93 33.36 -2.43
C GLU A 137 3.52 34.41 -3.49
N LYS A 138 3.69 34.11 -4.80
CA LYS A 138 3.21 34.97 -5.89
C LYS A 138 1.69 35.15 -5.89
N ALA A 139 0.94 34.13 -5.47
CA ALA A 139 -0.50 34.22 -5.29
C ALA A 139 -0.91 34.96 -4.01
N GLY A 140 0.04 35.43 -3.19
CA GLY A 140 -0.19 36.12 -1.92
C GLY A 140 -0.47 35.19 -0.73
N GLY A 141 -0.27 33.89 -0.91
CA GLY A 141 -0.44 32.86 0.12
C GLY A 141 0.78 32.66 1.01
N LYS A 142 0.64 31.77 1.98
CA LYS A 142 1.73 31.37 2.90
C LYS A 142 1.98 29.86 2.79
N ALA A 143 3.26 29.47 2.78
CA ALA A 143 3.70 28.07 2.85
C ALA A 143 4.35 27.79 4.21
N GLU A 144 3.73 26.99 5.04
CA GLU A 144 4.21 26.61 6.38
C GLU A 144 4.66 25.15 6.38
N GLU A 145 5.91 24.91 6.77
CA GLU A 145 6.43 23.53 6.90
C GLU A 145 6.10 23.00 8.30
N VAL A 146 5.51 21.81 8.31
CA VAL A 146 5.19 21.06 9.53
C VAL A 146 6.13 19.86 9.59
N GLU A 147 6.83 19.70 10.70
CA GLU A 147 7.71 18.54 10.88
C GLU A 147 6.90 17.23 10.84
N PRO A 148 7.39 16.21 10.13
CA PRO A 148 6.75 14.91 10.15
C PRO A 148 6.85 14.34 11.57
N VAL A 149 5.72 13.92 12.14
CA VAL A 149 5.71 13.15 13.39
C VAL A 149 6.43 11.84 13.10
N THR A 150 7.70 11.77 13.47
CA THR A 150 8.50 10.55 13.43
C THR A 150 7.95 9.61 14.51
N ASN A 151 6.99 8.74 14.15
CA ASN A 151 6.70 7.57 14.96
C ASN A 151 7.91 6.64 14.88
N ASN A 152 8.89 6.86 15.77
CA ASN A 152 9.88 5.85 16.09
C ASN A 152 9.14 4.65 16.70
N LYS A 153 8.95 3.60 15.91
CA LYS A 153 8.73 2.23 16.38
C LYS A 153 9.89 1.36 15.97
#